data_1dd95c8f731fc8e0277e4a3f25e65d70
#
_entry.id   1dd95c8f731fc8e0277e4a3f25e65d70
#
_cell.length_a   1.000
_cell.length_b   1.000
_cell.length_c   1.000
_cell.angle_alpha   90.00
_cell.angle_beta   90.00
_cell.angle_gamma   90.00
#
_symmetry.space_group_name_H-M   'P 1'
#
loop_
_entity.id
_entity.type
_entity.pdbx_description
1 polymer ?
#
loop_
_entity_poly.entity_id
_entity_poly.type
_entity_poly.pdbx_seq_one_letter_code
_entity_poly.pdbx_strand_id
1 'polypeptide(L)'
;MLVSLSFTPQLLFEDNHLLVVEKPTNLLSQADHSGSPDLLSLLKDWIKQRDQKPGQVFLGLVQRLDRPVGGVMVFAKTSKAASRLADQVRQRTLQKTYLAVVAGVVDPPEGTLTDWLQKDHHSNTVRVVESGVSPAKQAILHYERTAVYANKSLLRIQLETGRSHQIRVQLAHCGHPLLGDHKYGQARKLSGPALWSHQLQFQHPTLRETLHFTSPPPQTKPWQDFELV
;
A
#
# COMPACT_ATOMS: atom_id res chain seq x y z
N MET A 1 -16.16 -4.79 32.34
CA MET A 1 -16.61 -5.61 31.21
C MET A 1 -16.22 -4.86 29.94
N LEU A 2 -15.00 -5.10 29.43
CA LEU A 2 -14.50 -4.47 28.20
C LEU A 2 -15.24 -5.12 27.03
N VAL A 3 -16.09 -4.38 26.37
CA VAL A 3 -16.65 -4.76 25.06
C VAL A 3 -15.46 -4.80 24.12
N SER A 4 -14.94 -6.00 23.86
CA SER A 4 -14.01 -6.24 22.77
C SER A 4 -14.78 -5.91 21.49
N LEU A 5 -14.55 -4.72 20.93
CA LEU A 5 -14.98 -4.42 19.58
C LEU A 5 -14.30 -5.46 18.68
N SER A 6 -15.06 -6.48 18.29
CA SER A 6 -14.56 -7.52 17.41
C SER A 6 -14.18 -6.88 16.08
N PHE A 7 -12.89 -6.93 15.73
CA PHE A 7 -12.41 -6.48 14.43
C PHE A 7 -13.07 -7.32 13.33
N THR A 8 -13.76 -6.66 12.42
CA THR A 8 -14.35 -7.31 11.23
C THR A 8 -13.64 -6.75 10.01
N PRO A 9 -12.87 -7.57 9.27
CA PRO A 9 -12.19 -7.11 8.06
C PRO A 9 -13.18 -6.87 6.93
N GLN A 10 -12.89 -5.87 6.10
CA GLN A 10 -13.56 -5.73 4.81
C GLN A 10 -12.93 -6.73 3.83
N LEU A 11 -13.63 -7.84 3.61
CA LEU A 11 -13.19 -8.91 2.71
C LEU A 11 -13.49 -8.54 1.26
N LEU A 12 -12.49 -8.73 0.39
CA LEU A 12 -12.64 -8.66 -1.06
C LEU A 12 -12.67 -10.06 -1.68
N PHE A 13 -11.92 -11.01 -1.10
CA PHE A 13 -11.90 -12.40 -1.54
C PHE A 13 -11.31 -13.31 -0.46
N GLU A 14 -11.81 -14.54 -0.40
CA GLU A 14 -11.20 -15.59 0.41
C GLU A 14 -11.41 -16.96 -0.24
N ASP A 15 -10.34 -17.76 -0.23
CA ASP A 15 -10.40 -19.19 -0.55
C ASP A 15 -9.49 -20.02 0.39
N ASN A 16 -9.09 -21.21 -0.01
CA ASN A 16 -8.20 -22.07 0.77
C ASN A 16 -6.74 -21.56 0.80
N HIS A 17 -6.34 -20.69 -0.11
CA HIS A 17 -4.97 -20.26 -0.34
C HIS A 17 -4.74 -18.77 -0.08
N LEU A 18 -5.76 -17.96 -0.27
CA LEU A 18 -5.70 -16.51 -0.28
C LEU A 18 -6.71 -15.89 0.68
N LEU A 19 -6.34 -14.74 1.20
CA LEU A 19 -7.22 -13.79 1.85
C LEU A 19 -6.89 -12.41 1.29
N VAL A 20 -7.85 -11.76 0.63
CA VAL A 20 -7.72 -10.40 0.12
C VAL A 20 -8.67 -9.49 0.88
N VAL A 21 -8.13 -8.43 1.44
CA VAL A 21 -8.88 -7.49 2.28
C VAL A 21 -8.56 -6.05 1.92
N GLU A 22 -9.43 -5.15 2.31
CA GLU A 22 -9.11 -3.74 2.37
C GLU A 22 -8.49 -3.42 3.74
N LYS A 23 -7.26 -2.90 3.72
CA LYS A 23 -6.63 -2.36 4.94
C LYS A 23 -7.19 -0.97 5.22
N PRO A 24 -7.72 -0.69 6.40
CA PRO A 24 -8.08 0.67 6.78
C PRO A 24 -6.84 1.55 6.92
N THR A 25 -7.02 2.86 6.80
CA THR A 25 -5.97 3.84 7.13
C THR A 25 -5.61 3.78 8.62
N ASN A 26 -4.39 4.23 8.97
CA ASN A 26 -3.87 4.30 10.34
C ASN A 26 -3.70 2.98 11.09
N LEU A 27 -3.83 1.85 10.41
CA LEU A 27 -3.52 0.51 10.93
C LEU A 27 -2.17 0.02 10.37
N LEU A 28 -1.32 -0.59 11.20
CA LEU A 28 -0.09 -1.24 10.74
C LEU A 28 -0.42 -2.47 9.89
N SER A 29 0.40 -2.78 8.88
CA SER A 29 0.26 -4.02 8.10
C SER A 29 0.71 -5.25 8.88
N GLN A 30 1.71 -5.09 9.73
CA GLN A 30 2.25 -6.10 10.65
C GLN A 30 2.77 -5.41 11.91
N ALA A 31 2.93 -6.14 12.99
CA ALA A 31 3.49 -5.65 14.23
C ALA A 31 4.86 -5.00 14.04
N ASP A 32 5.10 -3.93 14.77
CA ASP A 32 6.38 -3.27 14.92
C ASP A 32 6.71 -3.06 16.41
N HIS A 33 7.78 -2.35 16.70
CA HIS A 33 8.21 -2.06 18.08
C HIS A 33 7.28 -1.12 18.87
N SER A 34 6.27 -0.52 18.25
CA SER A 34 5.35 0.41 18.93
C SER A 34 4.30 -0.28 19.79
N GLY A 35 4.09 -1.59 19.60
CA GLY A 35 3.01 -2.33 20.26
C GLY A 35 1.61 -1.96 19.78
N SER A 36 1.50 -1.13 18.72
CA SER A 36 0.20 -0.76 18.14
C SER A 36 -0.46 -1.96 17.45
N PRO A 37 -1.80 -2.02 17.40
CA PRO A 37 -2.51 -3.06 16.65
C PRO A 37 -2.07 -3.10 15.18
N ASP A 38 -2.03 -4.31 14.62
CA ASP A 38 -1.68 -4.52 13.22
C ASP A 38 -2.66 -5.47 12.53
N LEU A 39 -2.81 -5.28 11.23
CA LEU A 39 -3.78 -6.02 10.42
C LEU A 39 -3.51 -7.52 10.40
N LEU A 40 -2.25 -7.94 10.31
CA LEU A 40 -1.89 -9.36 10.25
C LEU A 40 -2.32 -10.10 11.51
N SER A 41 -2.06 -9.53 12.69
CA SER A 41 -2.47 -10.10 13.98
C SER A 41 -4.00 -10.13 14.13
N LEU A 42 -4.66 -9.01 13.80
CA LEU A 42 -6.12 -8.93 13.84
C LEU A 42 -6.80 -9.94 12.90
N LEU A 43 -6.28 -10.14 11.69
CA LEU A 43 -6.80 -11.13 10.75
C LEU A 43 -6.59 -12.57 11.25
N LYS A 44 -5.44 -12.88 11.87
CA LYS A 44 -5.21 -14.20 12.46
C LYS A 44 -6.19 -14.48 13.59
N ASP A 45 -6.42 -13.53 14.48
CA ASP A 45 -7.36 -13.66 15.58
C ASP A 45 -8.79 -13.79 15.07
N TRP A 46 -9.17 -13.01 14.08
CA TRP A 46 -10.48 -13.08 13.44
C TRP A 46 -10.73 -14.46 12.78
N ILE A 47 -9.75 -15.00 12.01
CA ILE A 47 -9.85 -16.34 11.41
C ILE A 47 -9.94 -17.41 12.53
N LYS A 48 -9.12 -17.27 13.58
CA LYS A 48 -9.11 -18.23 14.69
C LYS A 48 -10.47 -18.31 15.38
N GLN A 49 -11.09 -17.17 15.65
CA GLN A 49 -12.40 -17.09 16.29
C GLN A 49 -13.52 -17.59 15.36
N ARG A 50 -13.56 -17.10 14.12
CA ARG A 50 -14.58 -17.47 13.11
C ARG A 50 -14.61 -18.97 12.84
N ASP A 51 -13.43 -19.56 12.65
CA ASP A 51 -13.28 -20.97 12.24
C ASP A 51 -13.05 -21.90 13.45
N GLN A 52 -13.13 -21.38 14.69
CA GLN A 52 -12.91 -22.12 15.95
C GLN A 52 -11.62 -22.97 15.95
N LYS A 53 -10.55 -22.41 15.37
CA LYS A 53 -9.29 -23.15 15.24
C LYS A 53 -8.60 -23.34 16.58
N PRO A 54 -8.23 -24.57 16.98
CA PRO A 54 -7.61 -24.83 18.28
C PRO A 54 -6.16 -24.35 18.36
N GLY A 55 -5.48 -24.21 17.20
CA GLY A 55 -4.06 -23.87 17.13
C GLY A 55 -3.79 -22.46 16.60
N GLN A 56 -2.54 -22.24 16.19
CA GLN A 56 -2.11 -21.01 15.56
C GLN A 56 -2.60 -20.93 14.11
N VAL A 57 -3.07 -19.74 13.70
CA VAL A 57 -3.44 -19.47 12.31
C VAL A 57 -2.20 -19.02 11.54
N PHE A 58 -1.86 -19.74 10.48
CA PHE A 58 -0.87 -19.27 9.54
C PHE A 58 -1.52 -18.25 8.60
N LEU A 59 -0.88 -17.09 8.48
CA LEU A 59 -1.20 -16.08 7.48
C LEU A 59 0.12 -15.40 7.06
N GLY A 60 0.50 -15.58 5.78
CA GLY A 60 1.72 -15.06 5.19
C GLY A 60 1.51 -13.65 4.64
N LEU A 61 2.34 -12.70 5.05
CA LEU A 61 2.33 -11.35 4.53
C LEU A 61 3.09 -11.29 3.19
N VAL A 62 2.44 -10.84 2.13
CA VAL A 62 3.01 -10.75 0.77
C VAL A 62 3.54 -9.36 0.46
N GLN A 63 2.83 -8.35 0.94
CA GLN A 63 3.17 -6.93 0.75
C GLN A 63 2.82 -6.13 1.99
N ARG A 64 3.35 -4.90 2.07
CA ARG A 64 3.06 -3.99 3.17
C ARG A 64 2.62 -2.65 2.63
N LEU A 65 1.65 -2.04 3.28
CA LEU A 65 1.31 -0.64 3.14
C LEU A 65 1.82 0.12 4.37
N ASP A 66 2.19 1.37 4.18
CA ASP A 66 2.52 2.26 5.29
C ASP A 66 1.30 2.40 6.23
N ARG A 67 1.54 2.65 7.51
CA ARG A 67 0.46 2.79 8.52
C ARG A 67 -0.68 3.70 8.06
N PRO A 68 -0.44 4.93 7.55
CA PRO A 68 -1.51 5.84 7.14
C PRO A 68 -2.16 5.49 5.78
N VAL A 69 -1.60 4.56 5.01
CA VAL A 69 -2.09 4.18 3.68
C VAL A 69 -3.08 3.03 3.81
N GLY A 70 -4.24 3.17 3.17
CA GLY A 70 -5.26 2.11 3.08
C GLY A 70 -5.33 1.48 1.70
N GLY A 71 -6.26 0.51 1.54
CA GLY A 71 -6.57 -0.16 0.28
C GLY A 71 -6.25 -1.65 0.24
N VAL A 72 -6.22 -2.21 -0.95
CA VAL A 72 -6.14 -3.65 -1.17
C VAL A 72 -4.84 -4.26 -0.68
N MET A 73 -4.96 -5.34 0.10
CA MET A 73 -3.85 -6.19 0.52
C MET A 73 -4.20 -7.68 0.34
N VAL A 74 -3.21 -8.47 -0.08
CA VAL A 74 -3.32 -9.93 -0.18
C VAL A 74 -2.44 -10.61 0.87
N PHE A 75 -3.00 -11.64 1.49
CA PHE A 75 -2.33 -12.54 2.42
C PHE A 75 -2.43 -13.98 1.92
N ALA A 76 -1.40 -14.77 2.19
CA ALA A 76 -1.40 -16.19 1.87
C ALA A 76 -1.85 -17.02 3.08
N LYS A 77 -2.83 -17.91 2.90
CA LYS A 77 -3.32 -18.80 3.97
C LYS A 77 -2.48 -20.08 4.14
N THR A 78 -1.52 -20.31 3.23
CA THR A 78 -0.58 -21.42 3.28
C THR A 78 0.85 -20.98 2.96
N SER A 79 1.85 -21.68 3.49
CA SER A 79 3.27 -21.40 3.21
C SER A 79 3.61 -21.55 1.72
N LYS A 80 3.00 -22.52 1.04
CA LYS A 80 3.18 -22.73 -0.41
C LYS A 80 2.62 -21.56 -1.22
N ALA A 81 1.45 -21.04 -0.86
CA ALA A 81 0.89 -19.85 -1.49
C ALA A 81 1.76 -18.63 -1.22
N ALA A 82 2.26 -18.46 0.02
CA ALA A 82 3.16 -17.36 0.39
C ALA A 82 4.43 -17.35 -0.45
N SER A 83 5.08 -18.50 -0.62
CA SER A 83 6.27 -18.65 -1.47
C SER A 83 5.99 -18.26 -2.93
N ARG A 84 4.90 -18.76 -3.52
CA ARG A 84 4.54 -18.46 -4.91
C ARG A 84 4.18 -17.00 -5.15
N LEU A 85 3.48 -16.36 -4.21
CA LEU A 85 3.20 -14.93 -4.29
C LEU A 85 4.46 -14.09 -4.09
N ALA A 86 5.36 -14.49 -3.18
CA ALA A 86 6.66 -13.84 -3.01
C ALA A 86 7.50 -13.92 -4.30
N ASP A 87 7.43 -15.04 -5.03
CA ASP A 87 8.07 -15.19 -6.34
C ASP A 87 7.49 -14.22 -7.37
N GLN A 88 6.17 -14.04 -7.41
CA GLN A 88 5.54 -13.06 -8.30
C GLN A 88 5.95 -11.62 -7.95
N VAL A 89 6.09 -11.30 -6.66
CA VAL A 89 6.63 -9.99 -6.24
C VAL A 89 8.07 -9.82 -6.71
N ARG A 90 8.92 -10.84 -6.55
CA ARG A 90 10.32 -10.81 -6.97
C ARG A 90 10.47 -10.68 -8.49
N GLN A 91 9.62 -11.37 -9.25
CA GLN A 91 9.58 -11.33 -10.72
C GLN A 91 8.83 -10.11 -11.26
N ARG A 92 8.25 -9.25 -10.39
CA ARG A 92 7.44 -8.06 -10.75
C ARG A 92 6.20 -8.40 -11.58
N THR A 93 5.68 -9.62 -11.47
CA THR A 93 4.44 -10.05 -12.13
C THR A 93 3.20 -9.77 -11.29
N LEU A 94 3.35 -9.59 -9.97
CA LEU A 94 2.30 -9.04 -9.11
C LEU A 94 2.25 -7.52 -9.31
N GLN A 95 1.21 -7.04 -10.00
CA GLN A 95 1.02 -5.63 -10.33
C GLN A 95 0.28 -4.91 -9.21
N LYS A 96 0.72 -3.69 -8.91
CA LYS A 96 0.16 -2.83 -7.86
C LYS A 96 -0.12 -1.46 -8.46
N THR A 97 -1.39 -1.07 -8.44
CA THR A 97 -1.82 0.26 -8.86
C THR A 97 -2.28 1.05 -7.66
N TYR A 98 -1.77 2.25 -7.53
CA TYR A 98 -2.16 3.19 -6.49
C TYR A 98 -2.86 4.39 -7.09
N LEU A 99 -3.74 5.01 -6.32
CA LEU A 99 -4.22 6.37 -6.56
C LEU A 99 -3.53 7.30 -5.57
N ALA A 100 -3.18 8.49 -6.04
CA ALA A 100 -2.53 9.50 -5.23
C ALA A 100 -3.04 10.90 -5.57
N VAL A 101 -3.30 11.73 -4.56
CA VAL A 101 -3.58 13.15 -4.78
C VAL A 101 -2.37 13.96 -4.32
N VAL A 102 -1.82 14.73 -5.25
CA VAL A 102 -0.60 15.53 -5.05
C VAL A 102 -0.86 17.03 -5.16
N ALA A 103 0.03 17.82 -4.59
CA ALA A 103 0.05 19.27 -4.76
C ALA A 103 0.57 19.66 -6.15
N GLY A 104 -0.05 20.68 -6.74
CA GLY A 104 0.34 21.21 -8.06
C GLY A 104 -0.23 20.42 -9.23
N VAL A 105 -0.02 20.96 -10.41
CA VAL A 105 -0.33 20.31 -11.69
C VAL A 105 0.93 19.58 -12.14
N VAL A 106 0.88 18.25 -12.12
CA VAL A 106 2.00 17.41 -12.58
C VAL A 106 2.13 17.51 -14.09
N ASP A 107 3.28 17.92 -14.57
CA ASP A 107 3.58 18.04 -16.01
C ASP A 107 4.99 17.50 -16.28
N PRO A 108 5.16 16.57 -17.24
CA PRO A 108 4.17 16.03 -18.18
C PRO A 108 3.08 15.16 -17.49
N PRO A 109 1.95 14.90 -18.20
CA PRO A 109 0.82 14.16 -17.59
C PRO A 109 1.11 12.69 -17.34
N GLU A 110 2.13 12.12 -17.91
CA GLU A 110 2.61 10.76 -17.70
C GLU A 110 4.13 10.73 -17.64
N GLY A 111 4.67 9.76 -16.93
CA GLY A 111 6.13 9.63 -16.83
C GLY A 111 6.58 8.48 -15.95
N THR A 112 7.90 8.34 -15.89
CA THR A 112 8.59 7.36 -15.05
C THR A 112 9.54 8.08 -14.12
N LEU A 113 9.43 7.81 -12.81
CA LEU A 113 10.40 8.27 -11.83
C LEU A 113 11.35 7.11 -11.50
N THR A 114 12.65 7.39 -11.67
CA THR A 114 13.73 6.43 -11.35
C THR A 114 14.73 7.12 -10.44
N ASP A 115 14.77 6.68 -9.19
CA ASP A 115 15.62 7.27 -8.16
C ASP A 115 16.35 6.19 -7.36
N TRP A 116 17.39 6.59 -6.62
CA TRP A 116 18.04 5.77 -5.62
C TRP A 116 17.57 6.19 -4.23
N LEU A 117 16.97 5.27 -3.49
CA LEU A 117 16.37 5.53 -2.20
C LEU A 117 17.19 4.92 -1.07
N GLN A 118 17.58 5.77 -0.12
CA GLN A 118 18.26 5.38 1.11
C GLN A 118 17.32 5.55 2.30
N LYS A 119 17.14 4.47 3.08
CA LYS A 119 16.34 4.51 4.30
C LYS A 119 17.23 4.81 5.51
N ASP A 120 16.84 5.81 6.29
CA ASP A 120 17.30 6.00 7.64
C ASP A 120 16.40 5.19 8.59
N HIS A 121 16.97 4.19 9.23
CA HIS A 121 16.24 3.31 10.15
C HIS A 121 15.94 3.97 11.49
N HIS A 122 16.74 4.94 11.92
CA HIS A 122 16.56 5.62 13.19
C HIS A 122 15.36 6.58 13.15
N SER A 123 15.30 7.44 12.15
CA SER A 123 14.18 8.38 11.94
C SER A 123 12.99 7.75 11.21
N ASN A 124 13.15 6.54 10.69
CA ASN A 124 12.19 5.88 9.80
C ASN A 124 11.79 6.78 8.61
N THR A 125 12.77 7.51 8.05
CA THR A 125 12.61 8.31 6.83
C THR A 125 13.33 7.68 5.65
N VAL A 126 12.98 8.13 4.45
CA VAL A 126 13.65 7.74 3.21
C VAL A 126 13.99 9.02 2.44
N ARG A 127 15.15 9.04 1.79
CA ARG A 127 15.57 10.17 0.95
C ARG A 127 16.05 9.67 -0.40
N VAL A 128 15.94 10.52 -1.40
CA VAL A 128 16.60 10.33 -2.69
C VAL A 128 18.08 10.66 -2.51
N VAL A 129 18.94 9.84 -3.07
CA VAL A 129 20.38 10.00 -3.08
C VAL A 129 20.93 9.72 -4.48
N GLU A 130 22.18 10.08 -4.73
CA GLU A 130 22.86 9.76 -5.97
C GLU A 130 23.09 8.26 -6.15
N SER A 131 23.22 7.84 -7.41
CA SER A 131 23.57 6.46 -7.74
C SER A 131 24.93 6.09 -7.12
N GLY A 132 25.01 4.86 -6.58
CA GLY A 132 26.26 4.37 -5.96
C GLY A 132 26.40 4.65 -4.46
N VAL A 133 25.53 5.45 -3.84
CA VAL A 133 25.51 5.63 -2.38
C VAL A 133 25.00 4.38 -1.69
N SER A 134 25.84 3.68 -0.94
CA SER A 134 25.44 2.49 -0.16
C SER A 134 24.81 2.92 1.18
N PRO A 135 23.72 2.24 1.64
CA PRO A 135 22.98 1.11 1.08
C PRO A 135 21.70 1.52 0.29
N ALA A 136 21.79 2.46 -0.65
CA ALA A 136 20.65 2.88 -1.45
C ALA A 136 20.17 1.78 -2.40
N LYS A 137 18.87 1.81 -2.72
CA LYS A 137 18.23 0.85 -3.63
C LYS A 137 17.47 1.60 -4.73
N GLN A 138 17.60 1.15 -5.96
CA GLN A 138 16.84 1.69 -7.08
C GLN A 138 15.33 1.52 -6.86
N ALA A 139 14.59 2.57 -7.19
CA ALA A 139 13.14 2.68 -7.08
C ALA A 139 12.58 3.21 -8.40
N ILE A 140 11.61 2.48 -8.98
CA ILE A 140 11.00 2.80 -10.27
C ILE A 140 9.49 2.77 -10.09
N LEU A 141 8.82 3.84 -10.51
CA LEU A 141 7.37 3.93 -10.65
C LEU A 141 7.00 4.62 -11.96
N HIS A 142 5.83 4.28 -12.46
CA HIS A 142 5.19 4.96 -13.60
C HIS A 142 3.96 5.70 -13.08
N TYR A 143 3.71 6.89 -13.58
CA TYR A 143 2.53 7.67 -13.22
C TYR A 143 1.79 8.19 -14.45
N GLU A 144 0.50 8.34 -14.29
CA GLU A 144 -0.43 8.99 -15.21
C GLU A 144 -1.28 9.97 -14.40
N ARG A 145 -1.31 11.24 -14.81
CA ARG A 145 -2.21 12.25 -14.27
C ARG A 145 -3.60 12.08 -14.89
N THR A 146 -4.53 11.52 -14.13
CA THR A 146 -5.88 11.23 -14.61
C THR A 146 -6.83 12.41 -14.49
N ALA A 147 -6.59 13.34 -13.55
CA ALA A 147 -7.41 14.54 -13.40
C ALA A 147 -6.64 15.68 -12.71
N VAL A 148 -7.14 16.90 -12.89
CA VAL A 148 -6.66 18.11 -12.21
C VAL A 148 -7.85 18.84 -11.61
N TYR A 149 -7.73 19.30 -10.36
CA TYR A 149 -8.72 20.14 -9.71
C TYR A 149 -8.03 21.11 -8.73
N ALA A 150 -8.33 22.42 -8.85
CA ALA A 150 -7.86 23.47 -7.95
C ALA A 150 -6.36 23.36 -7.58
N ASN A 151 -5.48 23.28 -8.56
CA ASN A 151 -4.02 23.13 -8.41
C ASN A 151 -3.62 21.86 -7.63
N LYS A 152 -4.34 20.76 -7.86
CA LYS A 152 -4.04 19.41 -7.37
C LYS A 152 -4.14 18.46 -8.55
N SER A 153 -3.35 17.40 -8.55
CA SER A 153 -3.42 16.33 -9.53
C SER A 153 -3.82 15.01 -8.87
N LEU A 154 -4.74 14.28 -9.53
CA LEU A 154 -4.98 12.87 -9.26
C LEU A 154 -4.06 12.05 -10.15
N LEU A 155 -3.27 11.19 -9.54
CA LEU A 155 -2.34 10.30 -10.24
C LEU A 155 -2.77 8.85 -10.08
N ARG A 156 -2.72 8.10 -11.19
CA ARG A 156 -2.66 6.63 -11.19
C ARG A 156 -1.20 6.24 -11.24
N ILE A 157 -0.76 5.39 -10.33
CA ILE A 157 0.65 5.04 -10.15
C ILE A 157 0.81 3.53 -10.21
N GLN A 158 1.71 3.05 -11.06
CA GLN A 158 2.13 1.66 -11.12
C GLN A 158 3.54 1.51 -10.54
N LEU A 159 3.69 0.62 -9.55
CA LEU A 159 4.98 0.34 -8.94
C LEU A 159 5.69 -0.82 -9.63
N GLU A 160 6.85 -0.56 -10.21
CA GLU A 160 7.78 -1.61 -10.64
C GLU A 160 8.60 -2.17 -9.46
N THR A 161 8.97 -1.30 -8.53
CA THR A 161 9.64 -1.65 -7.27
C THR A 161 8.77 -1.28 -6.07
N GLY A 162 9.00 -1.91 -4.91
CA GLY A 162 8.26 -1.64 -3.68
C GLY A 162 9.18 -1.24 -2.52
N ARG A 163 9.85 -0.09 -2.60
CA ARG A 163 10.70 0.43 -1.52
C ARG A 163 9.86 1.12 -0.45
N SER A 164 10.38 1.18 0.78
CA SER A 164 9.72 1.93 1.85
C SER A 164 9.45 3.37 1.41
N HIS A 165 8.24 3.88 1.67
CA HIS A 165 7.80 5.23 1.36
C HIS A 165 8.02 5.66 -0.10
N GLN A 166 8.19 4.73 -1.04
CA GLN A 166 8.66 5.02 -2.40
C GLN A 166 7.86 6.12 -3.09
N ILE A 167 6.54 5.94 -3.25
CA ILE A 167 5.67 6.92 -3.91
C ILE A 167 5.78 8.29 -3.24
N ARG A 168 5.74 8.30 -1.91
CA ARG A 168 5.74 9.51 -1.09
C ARG A 168 6.99 10.34 -1.30
N VAL A 169 8.18 9.70 -1.24
CA VAL A 169 9.45 10.40 -1.35
C VAL A 169 9.78 10.81 -2.79
N GLN A 170 9.48 9.96 -3.78
CA GLN A 170 9.74 10.29 -5.19
C GLN A 170 8.88 11.46 -5.67
N LEU A 171 7.57 11.45 -5.36
CA LEU A 171 6.69 12.57 -5.73
C LEU A 171 7.05 13.87 -4.98
N ALA A 172 7.44 13.78 -3.71
CA ALA A 172 7.92 14.96 -2.98
C ALA A 172 9.24 15.51 -3.56
N HIS A 173 10.14 14.62 -4.00
CA HIS A 173 11.41 14.99 -4.62
C HIS A 173 11.24 15.74 -5.93
N CYS A 174 10.26 15.35 -6.76
CA CYS A 174 9.95 16.07 -8.00
C CYS A 174 9.03 17.29 -7.81
N GLY A 175 8.80 17.73 -6.57
CA GLY A 175 8.05 18.97 -6.27
C GLY A 175 6.54 18.79 -6.14
N HIS A 176 6.03 17.56 -6.20
CA HIS A 176 4.61 17.23 -6.12
C HIS A 176 4.29 16.34 -4.89
N PRO A 177 4.48 16.82 -3.64
CA PRO A 177 4.24 16.00 -2.46
C PRO A 177 2.76 15.59 -2.37
N LEU A 178 2.51 14.41 -1.80
CA LEU A 178 1.16 13.94 -1.50
C LEU A 178 0.46 14.91 -0.54
N LEU A 179 -0.80 15.20 -0.79
CA LEU A 179 -1.60 15.97 0.16
C LEU A 179 -1.72 15.21 1.48
N GLY A 180 -1.53 15.93 2.59
CA GLY A 180 -1.58 15.35 3.93
C GLY A 180 -0.39 14.49 4.34
N ASP A 181 0.67 14.44 3.54
CA ASP A 181 1.89 13.75 3.94
C ASP A 181 2.70 14.59 4.93
N HIS A 182 2.58 14.25 6.21
CA HIS A 182 3.27 14.96 7.30
C HIS A 182 4.79 14.72 7.34
N LYS A 183 5.27 13.72 6.60
CA LYS A 183 6.68 13.33 6.59
C LYS A 183 7.46 13.96 5.43
N TYR A 184 6.85 14.02 4.25
CA TYR A 184 7.49 14.48 3.01
C TYR A 184 6.80 15.70 2.38
N GLY A 185 5.63 16.08 2.87
CA GLY A 185 4.87 17.25 2.43
C GLY A 185 4.78 18.35 3.49
N GLN A 186 4.15 19.47 3.13
CA GLN A 186 4.01 20.62 4.03
C GLN A 186 2.61 20.74 4.67
N ALA A 187 1.60 20.05 4.15
CA ALA A 187 0.21 20.23 4.57
C ALA A 187 -0.17 19.34 5.74
N ARG A 188 -0.55 19.98 6.87
CA ARG A 188 -0.97 19.28 8.10
C ARG A 188 -2.50 19.16 8.28
N LYS A 189 -3.29 19.50 7.25
CA LYS A 189 -4.78 19.58 7.37
C LYS A 189 -5.50 18.24 7.19
N LEU A 190 -4.81 17.18 6.75
CA LEU A 190 -5.38 15.85 6.54
C LEU A 190 -4.79 14.86 7.54
N SER A 191 -5.53 13.79 7.83
CA SER A 191 -5.12 12.75 8.79
C SER A 191 -3.96 11.86 8.33
N GLY A 192 -3.55 11.96 7.05
CA GLY A 192 -2.47 11.20 6.44
C GLY A 192 -2.32 11.49 4.96
N PRO A 193 -1.31 10.88 4.29
CA PRO A 193 -1.08 11.06 2.87
C PRO A 193 -2.26 10.57 2.03
N ALA A 194 -2.67 11.37 1.07
CA ALA A 194 -3.67 10.97 0.08
C ALA A 194 -3.07 9.94 -0.90
N LEU A 195 -2.89 8.73 -0.40
CA LEU A 195 -2.34 7.57 -1.11
C LEU A 195 -3.19 6.34 -0.78
N TRP A 196 -3.60 5.60 -1.82
CA TRP A 196 -4.48 4.45 -1.69
C TRP A 196 -4.00 3.30 -2.56
N SER A 197 -3.89 2.09 -2.00
CA SER A 197 -3.64 0.86 -2.76
C SER A 197 -4.92 0.46 -3.48
N HIS A 198 -5.06 0.92 -4.73
CA HIS A 198 -6.32 0.86 -5.47
C HIS A 198 -6.56 -0.51 -6.10
N GLN A 199 -5.55 -1.07 -6.76
CA GLN A 199 -5.69 -2.35 -7.46
C GLN A 199 -4.51 -3.28 -7.20
N LEU A 200 -4.82 -4.58 -7.10
CA LEU A 200 -3.86 -5.67 -7.17
C LEU A 200 -4.26 -6.62 -8.31
N GLN A 201 -3.27 -6.98 -9.13
CA GLN A 201 -3.41 -8.03 -10.14
C GLN A 201 -2.27 -9.03 -9.96
N PHE A 202 -2.62 -10.31 -9.91
CA PHE A 202 -1.64 -11.39 -9.76
C PHE A 202 -2.23 -12.73 -10.21
N GLN A 203 -1.37 -13.71 -10.46
CA GLN A 203 -1.82 -15.07 -10.71
C GLN A 203 -2.15 -15.79 -9.41
N HIS A 204 -3.29 -16.46 -9.39
CA HIS A 204 -3.66 -17.32 -8.28
C HIS A 204 -2.57 -18.37 -8.04
N PRO A 205 -2.05 -18.55 -6.80
CA PRO A 205 -0.87 -19.37 -6.55
C PRO A 205 -1.05 -20.86 -6.85
N THR A 206 -2.28 -21.34 -7.01
CA THR A 206 -2.58 -22.75 -7.31
C THR A 206 -3.28 -22.92 -8.65
N LEU A 207 -4.33 -22.13 -8.93
CA LEU A 207 -5.15 -22.25 -10.14
C LEU A 207 -4.48 -21.62 -11.38
N ARG A 208 -3.52 -20.70 -11.18
CA ARG A 208 -2.79 -19.97 -12.22
C ARG A 208 -3.66 -19.04 -13.08
N GLU A 209 -4.90 -18.80 -12.68
CA GLU A 209 -5.75 -17.79 -13.27
C GLU A 209 -5.32 -16.39 -12.79
N THR A 210 -5.55 -15.37 -13.61
CA THR A 210 -5.28 -13.99 -13.24
C THR A 210 -6.44 -13.45 -12.40
N LEU A 211 -6.13 -12.98 -11.20
CA LEU A 211 -7.07 -12.34 -10.29
C LEU A 211 -6.87 -10.83 -10.27
N HIS A 212 -7.98 -10.09 -10.22
CA HIS A 212 -8.02 -8.63 -10.15
C HIS A 212 -8.88 -8.22 -8.95
N PHE A 213 -8.32 -7.36 -8.10
CA PHE A 213 -9.03 -6.80 -6.96
C PHE A 213 -8.91 -5.29 -6.97
N THR A 214 -10.02 -4.62 -6.73
CA THR A 214 -10.08 -3.16 -6.70
C THR A 214 -10.74 -2.71 -5.41
N SER A 215 -10.24 -1.64 -4.82
CA SER A 215 -10.83 -0.94 -3.69
C SER A 215 -10.79 0.55 -3.99
N PRO A 216 -11.93 1.26 -3.97
CA PRO A 216 -11.96 2.70 -4.16
C PRO A 216 -11.43 3.41 -2.91
N PRO A 217 -10.78 4.57 -3.03
CA PRO A 217 -10.42 5.38 -1.89
C PRO A 217 -11.68 5.91 -1.17
N PRO A 218 -11.55 6.33 0.11
CA PRO A 218 -12.70 6.80 0.88
C PRO A 218 -13.33 8.05 0.27
N GLN A 219 -14.66 8.17 0.37
CA GLN A 219 -15.45 9.30 -0.12
C GLN A 219 -15.31 10.54 0.80
N THR A 220 -14.06 10.97 1.02
CA THR A 220 -13.68 12.12 1.85
C THR A 220 -12.65 12.98 1.12
N LYS A 221 -12.41 14.21 1.55
CA LYS A 221 -11.33 15.04 1.00
C LYS A 221 -9.97 14.38 1.23
N PRO A 222 -9.06 14.44 0.24
CA PRO A 222 -9.19 15.18 -1.02
C PRO A 222 -9.79 14.36 -2.18
N TRP A 223 -10.16 13.09 -1.98
CA TRP A 223 -10.62 12.17 -3.01
C TRP A 223 -11.93 12.61 -3.67
N GLN A 224 -12.88 13.12 -2.86
CA GLN A 224 -14.18 13.60 -3.36
C GLN A 224 -14.10 14.83 -4.27
N ASP A 225 -12.91 15.47 -4.38
CA ASP A 225 -12.67 16.58 -5.32
C ASP A 225 -12.52 16.07 -6.76
N PHE A 226 -12.45 14.75 -6.96
CA PHE A 226 -12.23 14.10 -8.26
C PHE A 226 -13.32 13.05 -8.52
N GLU A 227 -13.73 12.95 -9.79
CA GLU A 227 -14.52 11.80 -10.26
C GLU A 227 -13.58 10.60 -10.37
N LEU A 228 -13.74 9.66 -9.44
CA LEU A 228 -12.94 8.44 -9.43
C LEU A 228 -13.62 7.42 -10.35
N VAL A 229 -13.01 7.16 -11.50
CA VAL A 229 -13.45 6.16 -12.48
C VAL A 229 -12.80 4.80 -12.17
#